data_9186017bc59b8e601e3492c22a0b810d
#
_entry.id   9186017bc59b8e601e3492c22a0b810d
#
_cell.length_a   1.000
_cell.length_b   1.000
_cell.length_c   1.000
_cell.angle_alpha   90.00
_cell.angle_beta   90.00
_cell.angle_gamma   90.00
#
_symmetry.space_group_name_H-M   'P 1'
#
loop_
_entity.id
_entity.type
_entity.pdbx_description
1 polymer ?
#
loop_
_entity_poly.entity_id
_entity_poly.type
_entity_poly.pdbx_seq_one_letter_code
_entity_poly.pdbx_strand_id
1 'polypeptide(L)'
;MISRRRAKGVTLLELLIAITLVSLLSTGMLFAIRTGLGALEGVSRRVNDNRRVTGAYRILEHQLGAFLPARALCGQPMQAAGTPLPFFQGEPRVMRFVTGYSLEGAHRGIPVIAELFLAPGESGVGLRLLVNEIPYHGPVGAGFFCAPPQPDPLTGIPRPGFPPATPRPGSFVLADRLAAASFSYELAPDGLPAQWLPTWLRTDLWPSAIRIELTPLEDDRSRVQPLTLTTRLHVTKMPNEPFEY
;
A
#
# COMPACT_ATOMS: atom_id res chain seq x y z
N MET A 1 -43.10 0.89 76.01
CA MET A 1 -42.42 2.21 76.02
C MET A 1 -41.64 2.38 74.72
N ILE A 2 -42.15 3.12 73.76
CA ILE A 2 -41.50 3.40 72.46
C ILE A 2 -40.72 4.69 72.61
N SER A 3 -39.37 4.58 72.61
CA SER A 3 -38.49 5.74 72.67
C SER A 3 -38.55 6.51 71.35
N ARG A 4 -39.14 7.68 71.33
CA ARG A 4 -39.10 8.63 70.22
C ARG A 4 -37.70 9.20 70.11
N ARG A 5 -36.93 8.72 69.12
CA ARG A 5 -35.64 9.33 68.73
C ARG A 5 -35.94 10.75 68.20
N ARG A 6 -35.42 11.76 68.86
CA ARG A 6 -35.46 13.17 68.40
C ARG A 6 -34.69 13.25 67.09
N ALA A 7 -35.37 13.62 66.01
CA ALA A 7 -34.75 13.97 64.76
C ALA A 7 -33.88 15.25 64.96
N LYS A 8 -32.57 15.11 64.79
CA LYS A 8 -31.65 16.25 64.75
C LYS A 8 -31.84 16.95 63.41
N GLY A 9 -32.21 18.24 63.41
CA GLY A 9 -32.31 19.06 62.20
C GLY A 9 -30.91 19.28 61.60
N VAL A 10 -30.84 19.23 60.27
CA VAL A 10 -29.62 19.57 59.53
C VAL A 10 -29.44 21.10 59.57
N THR A 11 -28.22 21.54 59.84
CA THR A 11 -27.90 22.96 59.83
C THR A 11 -27.71 23.49 58.43
N LEU A 12 -28.03 24.77 58.19
CA LEU A 12 -27.86 25.39 56.86
C LEU A 12 -26.39 25.35 56.41
N LEU A 13 -25.44 25.41 57.31
CA LEU A 13 -24.01 25.29 57.07
C LEU A 13 -23.64 23.87 56.57
N GLU A 14 -24.22 22.85 57.16
CA GLU A 14 -23.95 21.43 56.78
C GLU A 14 -24.46 21.15 55.38
N LEU A 15 -25.63 21.70 55.02
CA LEU A 15 -26.17 21.59 53.65
C LEU A 15 -25.28 22.32 52.64
N LEU A 16 -24.75 23.50 52.97
CA LEU A 16 -23.89 24.28 52.08
C LEU A 16 -22.56 23.57 51.84
N ILE A 17 -21.94 22.99 52.87
CA ILE A 17 -20.72 22.21 52.76
C ILE A 17 -20.98 20.94 51.92
N ALA A 18 -22.10 20.26 52.14
CA ALA A 18 -22.42 19.07 51.37
C ALA A 18 -22.58 19.36 49.87
N ILE A 19 -23.29 20.42 49.51
CA ILE A 19 -23.49 20.80 48.09
C ILE A 19 -22.16 21.20 47.44
N THR A 20 -21.30 21.95 48.13
CA THR A 20 -20.00 22.37 47.60
C THR A 20 -19.08 21.14 47.35
N LEU A 21 -19.04 20.21 48.30
CA LEU A 21 -18.25 18.97 48.14
C LEU A 21 -18.77 18.09 47.00
N VAL A 22 -20.08 17.92 46.88
CA VAL A 22 -20.69 17.16 45.77
C VAL A 22 -20.39 17.84 44.44
N SER A 23 -20.49 19.17 44.35
CA SER A 23 -20.18 19.90 43.12
C SER A 23 -18.70 19.74 42.70
N LEU A 24 -17.79 19.81 43.68
CA LEU A 24 -16.35 19.64 43.46
C LEU A 24 -16.02 18.21 42.99
N LEU A 25 -16.61 17.22 43.63
CA LEU A 25 -16.46 15.82 43.23
C LEU A 25 -17.00 15.55 41.83
N SER A 26 -18.20 16.08 41.54
CA SER A 26 -18.83 15.94 40.21
C SER A 26 -17.98 16.57 39.11
N THR A 27 -17.46 17.79 39.35
CA THR A 27 -16.58 18.49 38.40
C THR A 27 -15.28 17.72 38.17
N GLY A 28 -14.66 17.23 39.25
CA GLY A 28 -13.44 16.42 39.18
C GLY A 28 -13.65 15.12 38.40
N MET A 29 -14.79 14.44 38.60
CA MET A 29 -15.15 13.22 37.89
C MET A 29 -15.38 13.49 36.39
N LEU A 30 -16.08 14.56 36.02
CA LEU A 30 -16.30 14.97 34.65
C LEU A 30 -14.97 15.30 33.93
N PHE A 31 -14.06 15.97 34.62
CA PHE A 31 -12.74 16.28 34.08
C PHE A 31 -11.92 15.03 33.87
N ALA A 32 -11.92 14.10 34.84
CA ALA A 32 -11.22 12.83 34.71
C ALA A 32 -11.74 11.99 33.52
N ILE A 33 -13.06 11.90 33.34
CA ILE A 33 -13.69 11.18 32.23
C ILE A 33 -13.30 11.83 30.90
N ARG A 34 -13.38 13.16 30.75
CA ARG A 34 -12.99 13.85 29.52
C ARG A 34 -11.52 13.61 29.16
N THR A 35 -10.64 13.71 30.15
CA THR A 35 -9.20 13.46 29.93
C THR A 35 -8.94 12.00 29.55
N GLY A 36 -9.62 11.06 30.22
CA GLY A 36 -9.52 9.63 29.92
C GLY A 36 -10.03 9.28 28.52
N LEU A 37 -11.17 9.82 28.09
CA LEU A 37 -11.71 9.60 26.74
C LEU A 37 -10.79 10.20 25.67
N GLY A 38 -10.26 11.40 25.87
CA GLY A 38 -9.30 12.01 24.95
C GLY A 38 -8.01 11.19 24.80
N ALA A 39 -7.50 10.60 25.89
CA ALA A 39 -6.36 9.72 25.85
C ALA A 39 -6.66 8.41 25.08
N LEU A 40 -7.83 7.81 25.30
CA LEU A 40 -8.26 6.60 24.58
C LEU A 40 -8.41 6.85 23.07
N GLU A 41 -9.00 7.98 22.68
CA GLU A 41 -9.11 8.34 21.25
C GLU A 41 -7.73 8.51 20.61
N GLY A 42 -6.79 9.15 21.30
CA GLY A 42 -5.42 9.32 20.83
C GLY A 42 -4.71 7.97 20.62
N VAL A 43 -4.86 7.03 21.56
CA VAL A 43 -4.29 5.68 21.45
C VAL A 43 -4.95 4.89 20.31
N SER A 44 -6.27 4.94 20.18
CA SER A 44 -7.00 4.24 19.12
C SER A 44 -6.57 4.72 17.74
N ARG A 45 -6.40 6.03 17.53
CA ARG A 45 -5.91 6.57 16.26
C ARG A 45 -4.51 6.05 15.93
N ARG A 46 -3.58 6.10 16.89
CA ARG A 46 -2.20 5.59 16.70
C ARG A 46 -2.16 4.11 16.37
N VAL A 47 -2.95 3.30 17.04
CA VAL A 47 -3.05 1.86 16.78
C VAL A 47 -3.59 1.60 15.38
N ASN A 48 -4.61 2.33 14.93
CA ASN A 48 -5.17 2.18 13.60
C ASN A 48 -4.19 2.62 12.51
N ASP A 49 -3.48 3.73 12.71
CA ASP A 49 -2.49 4.21 11.75
C ASP A 49 -1.32 3.20 11.62
N ASN A 50 -0.80 2.68 12.72
CA ASN A 50 0.22 1.65 12.71
C ASN A 50 -0.25 0.35 12.04
N ARG A 51 -1.51 -0.06 12.25
CA ARG A 51 -2.08 -1.25 11.58
C ARG A 51 -2.18 -1.06 10.07
N ARG A 52 -2.54 0.12 9.59
CA ARG A 52 -2.61 0.43 8.16
C ARG A 52 -1.24 0.31 7.50
N VAL A 53 -0.20 0.87 8.12
CA VAL A 53 1.17 0.80 7.59
C VAL A 53 1.70 -0.62 7.58
N THR A 54 1.55 -1.33 8.70
CA THR A 54 1.97 -2.74 8.78
C THR A 54 1.17 -3.59 7.79
N GLY A 55 -0.11 -3.29 7.59
CA GLY A 55 -0.96 -3.95 6.61
C GLY A 55 -0.47 -3.70 5.18
N ALA A 56 -0.20 -2.44 4.83
CA ALA A 56 0.32 -2.08 3.51
C ALA A 56 1.68 -2.74 3.23
N TYR A 57 2.58 -2.73 4.21
CA TYR A 57 3.87 -3.41 4.11
C TYR A 57 3.71 -4.90 3.78
N ARG A 58 2.89 -5.62 4.55
CA ARG A 58 2.64 -7.05 4.33
C ARG A 58 2.01 -7.32 2.96
N ILE A 59 1.07 -6.48 2.55
CA ILE A 59 0.44 -6.60 1.24
C ILE A 59 1.49 -6.46 0.13
N LEU A 60 2.32 -5.43 0.18
CA LEU A 60 3.38 -5.19 -0.80
C LEU A 60 4.39 -6.35 -0.80
N GLU A 61 4.82 -6.82 0.36
CA GLU A 61 5.71 -7.96 0.50
C GLU A 61 5.11 -9.23 -0.11
N HIS A 62 3.83 -9.51 0.15
CA HIS A 62 3.16 -10.68 -0.43
C HIS A 62 2.94 -10.56 -1.93
N GLN A 63 2.55 -9.39 -2.44
CA GLN A 63 2.38 -9.18 -3.88
C GLN A 63 3.71 -9.32 -4.63
N LEU A 64 4.78 -8.71 -4.14
CA LEU A 64 6.10 -8.81 -4.73
C LEU A 64 6.72 -10.21 -4.55
N GLY A 65 6.54 -10.82 -3.38
CA GLY A 65 7.03 -12.18 -3.10
C GLY A 65 6.33 -13.27 -3.92
N ALA A 66 5.10 -12.99 -4.38
CA ALA A 66 4.35 -13.86 -5.28
C ALA A 66 4.47 -13.43 -6.76
N PHE A 67 5.50 -12.67 -7.13
CA PHE A 67 5.78 -12.27 -8.50
C PHE A 67 5.83 -13.49 -9.44
N LEU A 68 5.14 -13.37 -10.57
CA LEU A 68 5.14 -14.40 -11.62
C LEU A 68 5.77 -13.84 -12.89
N PRO A 69 6.74 -14.54 -13.47
CA PRO A 69 7.38 -14.16 -14.74
C PRO A 69 6.41 -14.39 -15.88
N ALA A 70 5.48 -13.48 -16.10
CA ALA A 70 4.46 -13.59 -17.12
C ALA A 70 4.86 -12.88 -18.42
N ARG A 71 4.23 -13.28 -19.52
CA ARG A 71 4.42 -12.67 -20.84
C ARG A 71 3.09 -12.14 -21.37
N ALA A 72 3.16 -11.21 -22.35
CA ALA A 72 1.99 -10.66 -23.01
C ALA A 72 2.24 -10.51 -24.52
N LEU A 73 1.16 -10.63 -25.29
CA LEU A 73 1.11 -10.31 -26.72
C LEU A 73 0.60 -8.88 -26.87
N CYS A 74 1.49 -7.90 -26.65
CA CYS A 74 1.11 -6.49 -26.63
C CYS A 74 0.65 -5.99 -28.00
N GLY A 75 -0.51 -5.34 -28.03
CA GLY A 75 -1.04 -4.61 -29.17
C GLY A 75 -1.73 -5.41 -30.26
N GLN A 76 -1.79 -6.71 -30.19
CA GLN A 76 -2.53 -7.54 -31.17
C GLN A 76 -3.16 -8.77 -30.53
N PRO A 77 -4.34 -8.66 -29.93
CA PRO A 77 -4.92 -9.81 -29.24
C PRO A 77 -5.45 -10.92 -30.14
N MET A 78 -5.68 -10.70 -31.44
CA MET A 78 -6.44 -11.63 -32.28
C MET A 78 -5.76 -12.06 -33.59
N GLN A 79 -4.62 -11.49 -33.99
CA GLN A 79 -3.95 -11.84 -35.25
C GLN A 79 -2.50 -12.28 -35.08
N ALA A 80 -2.19 -12.87 -33.97
CA ALA A 80 -0.84 -12.86 -33.48
C ALA A 80 0.01 -14.03 -33.92
N ALA A 81 0.84 -13.78 -34.90
CA ALA A 81 2.19 -14.33 -34.95
C ALA A 81 3.22 -13.45 -34.19
N GLY A 82 2.79 -12.71 -33.18
CA GLY A 82 3.68 -11.85 -32.39
C GLY A 82 4.48 -12.65 -31.35
N THR A 83 5.73 -12.27 -31.13
CA THR A 83 6.54 -12.85 -30.05
C THR A 83 6.05 -12.29 -28.71
N PRO A 84 5.66 -13.15 -27.75
CA PRO A 84 5.27 -12.68 -26.43
C PRO A 84 6.45 -11.96 -25.75
N LEU A 85 6.21 -10.78 -25.20
CA LEU A 85 7.18 -9.99 -24.45
C LEU A 85 6.96 -10.14 -22.94
N PRO A 86 7.99 -9.94 -22.11
CA PRO A 86 7.82 -9.88 -20.67
C PRO A 86 6.79 -8.84 -20.27
N PHE A 87 5.82 -9.22 -19.46
CA PHE A 87 4.82 -8.30 -18.94
C PHE A 87 5.31 -7.69 -17.63
N PHE A 88 6.11 -6.65 -17.76
CA PHE A 88 6.62 -5.89 -16.63
C PHE A 88 6.78 -4.41 -17.02
N GLN A 89 6.21 -3.52 -16.24
CA GLN A 89 6.46 -2.09 -16.30
C GLN A 89 7.11 -1.67 -15.00
N GLY A 90 8.30 -1.08 -15.09
CA GLY A 90 9.02 -0.56 -13.95
C GLY A 90 9.39 0.91 -14.18
N GLU A 91 8.64 1.82 -13.57
CA GLU A 91 8.86 3.26 -13.59
C GLU A 91 8.86 3.83 -12.17
N PRO A 92 9.38 5.03 -11.91
CA PRO A 92 9.47 5.57 -10.55
C PRO A 92 8.12 5.75 -9.85
N ARG A 93 7.03 5.90 -10.61
CA ARG A 93 5.69 6.21 -10.09
C ARG A 93 4.63 5.20 -10.45
N VAL A 94 4.94 4.26 -11.31
CA VAL A 94 4.03 3.17 -11.71
C VAL A 94 4.80 1.88 -11.93
N MET A 95 4.22 0.79 -11.45
CA MET A 95 4.77 -0.55 -11.63
C MET A 95 3.62 -1.50 -11.94
N ARG A 96 3.79 -2.34 -12.99
CA ARG A 96 2.85 -3.40 -13.34
C ARG A 96 3.58 -4.72 -13.48
N PHE A 97 2.99 -5.75 -12.91
CA PHE A 97 3.51 -7.12 -12.99
C PHE A 97 2.38 -8.11 -12.71
N VAL A 98 2.63 -9.36 -13.01
CA VAL A 98 1.71 -10.45 -12.64
C VAL A 98 2.13 -11.02 -11.30
N THR A 99 1.16 -11.27 -10.43
CA THR A 99 1.37 -11.86 -9.12
C THR A 99 0.36 -12.98 -8.86
N GLY A 100 0.78 -13.99 -8.12
CA GLY A 100 -0.10 -15.05 -7.62
C GLY A 100 -0.85 -14.70 -6.33
N TYR A 101 -0.74 -13.46 -5.85
CA TYR A 101 -1.43 -12.99 -4.65
C TYR A 101 -2.44 -11.90 -4.99
N SER A 102 -3.72 -12.15 -4.75
CA SER A 102 -4.81 -11.19 -4.95
C SER A 102 -5.34 -10.68 -3.61
N LEU A 103 -5.56 -9.35 -3.53
CA LEU A 103 -6.18 -8.67 -2.40
C LEU A 103 -7.69 -8.89 -2.39
N GLU A 104 -8.32 -8.75 -3.56
CA GLU A 104 -9.78 -8.87 -3.70
C GLU A 104 -10.25 -10.29 -3.40
N GLY A 105 -9.52 -11.28 -3.90
CA GLY A 105 -9.85 -12.68 -3.70
C GLY A 105 -9.37 -13.24 -2.36
N ALA A 106 -8.49 -12.57 -1.62
CA ALA A 106 -7.76 -13.11 -0.48
C ALA A 106 -7.18 -14.53 -0.75
N HIS A 107 -6.95 -14.86 -2.01
CA HIS A 107 -6.61 -16.20 -2.48
C HIS A 107 -5.21 -16.20 -3.08
N ARG A 108 -4.46 -17.24 -2.75
CA ARG A 108 -3.24 -17.60 -3.50
C ARG A 108 -3.64 -18.53 -4.64
N GLY A 109 -3.05 -18.30 -5.81
CA GLY A 109 -3.16 -19.24 -6.92
C GLY A 109 -3.95 -18.79 -8.14
N ILE A 110 -4.75 -17.74 -8.07
CA ILE A 110 -5.33 -17.11 -9.26
C ILE A 110 -4.46 -15.90 -9.61
N PRO A 111 -3.72 -15.94 -10.72
CA PRO A 111 -2.84 -14.82 -11.08
C PRO A 111 -3.64 -13.56 -11.39
N VAL A 112 -3.12 -12.43 -10.92
CA VAL A 112 -3.66 -11.11 -11.23
C VAL A 112 -2.53 -10.21 -11.74
N ILE A 113 -2.88 -9.25 -12.58
CA ILE A 113 -2.03 -8.12 -12.91
C ILE A 113 -2.18 -7.11 -11.77
N ALA A 114 -1.12 -6.90 -11.02
CA ALA A 114 -1.03 -5.84 -10.03
C ALA A 114 -0.49 -4.57 -10.70
N GLU A 115 -1.25 -3.48 -10.58
CA GLU A 115 -0.91 -2.17 -11.08
C GLU A 115 -0.75 -1.23 -9.87
N LEU A 116 0.50 -1.05 -9.40
CA LEU A 116 0.82 -0.14 -8.31
C LEU A 116 1.19 1.23 -8.88
N PHE A 117 0.59 2.29 -8.36
CA PHE A 117 0.86 3.63 -8.87
C PHE A 117 0.62 4.72 -7.84
N LEU A 118 1.26 5.87 -8.08
CA LEU A 118 1.13 7.06 -7.25
C LEU A 118 0.12 8.02 -7.87
N ALA A 119 -0.88 8.40 -7.07
CA ALA A 119 -1.87 9.39 -7.43
C ALA A 119 -1.86 10.56 -6.44
N PRO A 120 -2.38 11.75 -6.83
CA PRO A 120 -2.58 12.85 -5.89
C PRO A 120 -3.47 12.45 -4.71
N GLY A 121 -3.26 13.06 -3.56
CA GLY A 121 -4.14 12.91 -2.39
C GLY A 121 -5.57 13.38 -2.69
N GLU A 122 -6.58 12.88 -1.96
CA GLU A 122 -7.99 13.25 -2.18
C GLU A 122 -8.26 14.75 -2.07
N SER A 123 -7.57 15.40 -1.13
CA SER A 123 -7.63 16.86 -0.94
C SER A 123 -6.66 17.64 -1.83
N GLY A 124 -6.00 16.99 -2.78
CA GLY A 124 -4.93 17.59 -3.58
C GLY A 124 -3.60 17.76 -2.83
N VAL A 125 -3.52 17.32 -1.56
CA VAL A 125 -2.31 17.44 -0.73
C VAL A 125 -1.63 16.08 -0.61
N GLY A 126 -0.33 16.04 -0.94
CA GLY A 126 0.47 14.82 -0.89
C GLY A 126 0.13 13.80 -1.97
N LEU A 127 0.65 12.60 -1.79
CA LEU A 127 0.47 11.47 -2.69
C LEU A 127 -0.22 10.30 -1.97
N ARG A 128 -0.85 9.44 -2.78
CA ARG A 128 -1.39 8.13 -2.37
C ARG A 128 -0.73 7.04 -3.19
N LEU A 129 -0.43 5.93 -2.54
CA LEU A 129 -0.07 4.69 -3.20
C LEU A 129 -1.32 3.84 -3.35
N LEU A 130 -1.70 3.55 -4.59
CA LEU A 130 -2.84 2.73 -4.94
C LEU A 130 -2.40 1.45 -5.63
N VAL A 131 -3.26 0.43 -5.52
CA VAL A 131 -3.15 -0.79 -6.32
C VAL A 131 -4.47 -1.11 -6.98
N ASN A 132 -4.42 -1.37 -8.28
CA ASN A 132 -5.48 -2.01 -9.04
C ASN A 132 -5.13 -3.48 -9.24
N GLU A 133 -6.11 -4.34 -9.16
CA GLU A 133 -5.96 -5.75 -9.53
C GLU A 133 -6.84 -6.04 -10.74
N ILE A 134 -6.28 -6.76 -11.70
CA ILE A 134 -6.94 -7.16 -12.94
C ILE A 134 -6.69 -8.65 -13.13
N PRO A 135 -7.71 -9.48 -13.35
CA PRO A 135 -7.50 -10.91 -13.57
C PRO A 135 -6.53 -11.16 -14.74
N TYR A 136 -5.53 -12.02 -14.53
CA TYR A 136 -4.61 -12.44 -15.58
C TYR A 136 -5.15 -13.67 -16.31
N HIS A 137 -5.48 -13.51 -17.59
CA HIS A 137 -6.02 -14.57 -18.45
C HIS A 137 -5.02 -15.02 -19.49
N GLY A 138 -3.76 -15.17 -19.12
CA GLY A 138 -2.67 -15.59 -20.02
C GLY A 138 -2.14 -14.46 -20.91
N PRO A 139 -1.18 -14.77 -21.79
CA PRO A 139 -0.47 -13.78 -22.61
C PRO A 139 -1.36 -12.95 -23.53
N VAL A 140 -2.41 -13.55 -24.08
CA VAL A 140 -3.38 -12.85 -24.94
C VAL A 140 -4.20 -11.87 -24.14
N GLY A 141 -4.73 -12.29 -22.98
CA GLY A 141 -5.50 -11.42 -22.09
C GLY A 141 -4.68 -10.26 -21.55
N ALA A 142 -3.42 -10.49 -21.19
CA ALA A 142 -2.50 -9.44 -20.75
C ALA A 142 -2.18 -8.44 -21.86
N GLY A 143 -2.22 -8.87 -23.13
CA GLY A 143 -1.97 -8.02 -24.28
C GLY A 143 -2.92 -6.84 -24.43
N PHE A 144 -4.13 -6.89 -23.83
CA PHE A 144 -5.06 -5.75 -23.79
C PHE A 144 -4.60 -4.61 -22.89
N PHE A 145 -3.67 -4.88 -21.98
CA PHE A 145 -3.13 -3.92 -21.03
C PHE A 145 -1.77 -3.35 -21.43
N CYS A 146 -1.30 -3.65 -22.64
CA CYS A 146 -0.08 -3.07 -23.20
C CYS A 146 -0.26 -2.75 -24.69
N ALA A 147 0.40 -1.67 -25.13
CA ALA A 147 0.43 -1.24 -26.51
C ALA A 147 1.52 -2.00 -27.30
N PRO A 148 1.47 -1.98 -28.66
CA PRO A 148 2.52 -2.55 -29.49
C PRO A 148 3.91 -2.08 -29.06
N PRO A 149 4.92 -2.97 -29.08
CA PRO A 149 6.26 -2.59 -28.71
C PRO A 149 6.81 -1.52 -29.69
N GLN A 150 7.42 -0.50 -29.11
CA GLN A 150 8.12 0.55 -29.84
C GLN A 150 9.58 0.56 -29.45
N PRO A 151 10.49 0.90 -30.37
CA PRO A 151 11.90 1.05 -30.04
C PRO A 151 12.09 2.12 -28.97
N ASP A 152 12.78 1.77 -27.89
CA ASP A 152 13.17 2.72 -26.87
C ASP A 152 14.15 3.74 -27.47
N PRO A 153 13.93 5.05 -27.29
CA PRO A 153 14.74 6.10 -27.93
C PRO A 153 16.24 6.05 -27.56
N LEU A 154 16.59 5.49 -26.41
CA LEU A 154 17.95 5.44 -25.90
C LEU A 154 18.65 4.13 -26.25
N THR A 155 17.94 3.02 -26.18
CA THR A 155 18.54 1.68 -26.32
C THR A 155 18.21 1.01 -27.66
N GLY A 156 17.19 1.49 -28.39
CA GLY A 156 16.68 0.86 -29.60
C GLY A 156 15.93 -0.47 -29.34
N ILE A 157 15.86 -0.95 -28.11
CA ILE A 157 15.23 -2.22 -27.75
C ILE A 157 13.71 -2.05 -27.78
N PRO A 158 12.96 -2.95 -28.45
CA PRO A 158 11.51 -2.91 -28.46
C PRO A 158 10.94 -3.08 -27.05
N ARG A 159 10.13 -2.12 -26.60
CA ARG A 159 9.46 -2.13 -25.31
C ARG A 159 7.96 -2.01 -25.48
N PRO A 160 7.16 -2.78 -24.72
CA PRO A 160 5.73 -2.58 -24.68
C PRO A 160 5.41 -1.21 -24.06
N GLY A 161 4.50 -0.47 -24.69
CA GLY A 161 3.90 0.71 -24.07
C GLY A 161 2.82 0.30 -23.08
N PHE A 162 2.61 1.09 -22.03
CA PHE A 162 1.54 0.85 -21.07
C PHE A 162 0.65 2.08 -20.94
N PRO A 163 -0.69 1.90 -20.89
CA PRO A 163 -1.59 3.01 -20.66
C PRO A 163 -1.37 3.61 -19.26
N PRO A 164 -1.68 4.89 -19.05
CA PRO A 164 -1.61 5.50 -17.72
C PRO A 164 -2.43 4.72 -16.69
N ALA A 165 -1.83 4.48 -15.51
CA ALA A 165 -2.56 3.92 -14.38
C ALA A 165 -3.47 4.99 -13.76
N THR A 166 -4.73 4.67 -13.57
CA THR A 166 -5.73 5.57 -13.00
C THR A 166 -6.54 4.91 -11.90
N PRO A 167 -6.98 5.66 -10.89
CA PRO A 167 -7.89 5.14 -9.89
C PRO A 167 -9.19 4.62 -10.52
N ARG A 168 -9.67 3.48 -10.07
CA ARG A 168 -10.90 2.81 -10.51
C ARG A 168 -11.80 2.50 -9.31
N PRO A 169 -13.10 2.28 -9.51
CA PRO A 169 -13.91 1.64 -8.48
C PRO A 169 -13.28 0.29 -8.11
N GLY A 170 -12.95 0.08 -6.83
CA GLY A 170 -12.23 -1.11 -6.37
C GLY A 170 -10.70 -0.94 -6.26
N SER A 171 -10.12 0.21 -6.59
CA SER A 171 -8.71 0.49 -6.25
C SER A 171 -8.50 0.47 -4.74
N PHE A 172 -7.47 -0.24 -4.29
CA PHE A 172 -7.09 -0.26 -2.89
C PHE A 172 -6.08 0.84 -2.59
N VAL A 173 -6.32 1.63 -1.55
CA VAL A 173 -5.36 2.62 -1.05
C VAL A 173 -4.45 1.93 -0.04
N LEU A 174 -3.19 1.71 -0.40
CA LEU A 174 -2.20 1.08 0.47
C LEU A 174 -1.58 2.09 1.44
N ALA A 175 -1.29 3.29 0.96
CA ALA A 175 -0.79 4.39 1.78
C ALA A 175 -1.34 5.71 1.27
N ASP A 176 -1.58 6.65 2.18
CA ASP A 176 -2.04 7.99 1.88
C ASP A 176 -1.18 9.03 2.62
N ARG A 177 -1.36 10.33 2.30
CA ARG A 177 -0.64 11.44 2.94
C ARG A 177 0.88 11.26 2.87
N LEU A 178 1.38 10.92 1.69
CA LEU A 178 2.81 10.80 1.42
C LEU A 178 3.35 12.12 0.87
N ALA A 179 4.50 12.56 1.37
CA ALA A 179 5.27 13.67 0.79
C ALA A 179 5.98 13.22 -0.48
N ALA A 180 6.52 12.00 -0.44
CA ALA A 180 7.20 11.38 -1.57
C ALA A 180 7.00 9.87 -1.53
N ALA A 181 7.02 9.27 -2.71
CA ALA A 181 7.10 7.83 -2.87
C ALA A 181 7.77 7.52 -4.21
N SER A 182 8.52 6.41 -4.25
CA SER A 182 9.20 5.98 -5.47
C SER A 182 9.41 4.47 -5.51
N PHE A 183 9.51 3.96 -6.74
CA PHE A 183 9.92 2.59 -7.03
C PHE A 183 11.32 2.60 -7.65
N SER A 184 12.13 1.62 -7.32
CA SER A 184 13.43 1.38 -7.96
C SER A 184 13.69 -0.12 -8.09
N TYR A 185 14.53 -0.48 -9.04
CA TYR A 185 14.72 -1.84 -9.53
C TYR A 185 16.19 -2.19 -9.51
N GLU A 186 16.53 -3.32 -8.92
CA GLU A 186 17.90 -3.78 -8.85
C GLU A 186 18.27 -4.56 -10.13
N LEU A 187 19.33 -4.11 -10.79
CA LEU A 187 20.02 -4.85 -11.83
C LEU A 187 21.27 -5.48 -11.20
N ALA A 188 21.29 -6.79 -11.09
CA ALA A 188 22.41 -7.55 -10.55
C ALA A 188 22.88 -8.57 -11.59
N PRO A 189 23.67 -8.14 -12.61
CA PRO A 189 24.21 -9.05 -13.60
C PRO A 189 25.36 -9.86 -12.99
N ASP A 190 25.55 -11.10 -13.45
CA ASP A 190 26.60 -11.98 -12.96
C ASP A 190 27.98 -11.36 -13.06
N GLY A 191 28.71 -11.37 -11.95
CA GLY A 191 30.10 -10.85 -11.88
C GLY A 191 30.23 -9.32 -11.84
N LEU A 192 29.14 -8.58 -11.84
CA LEU A 192 29.15 -7.12 -11.74
C LEU A 192 28.44 -6.64 -10.46
N PRO A 193 28.79 -5.45 -9.93
CA PRO A 193 28.10 -4.90 -8.78
C PRO A 193 26.63 -4.60 -9.11
N ALA A 194 25.75 -4.88 -8.17
CA ALA A 194 24.33 -4.56 -8.29
C ALA A 194 24.12 -3.05 -8.37
N GLN A 195 23.19 -2.63 -9.23
CA GLN A 195 22.82 -1.24 -9.46
C GLN A 195 21.31 -1.03 -9.28
N TRP A 196 20.94 0.06 -8.62
CA TRP A 196 19.54 0.47 -8.49
C TRP A 196 19.17 1.45 -9.60
N LEU A 197 18.17 1.07 -10.40
CA LEU A 197 17.67 1.84 -11.53
C LEU A 197 16.29 2.41 -11.19
N PRO A 198 16.02 3.69 -11.49
CA PRO A 198 14.69 4.27 -11.29
C PRO A 198 13.66 3.76 -12.31
N THR A 199 14.13 3.28 -13.47
CA THR A 199 13.27 2.75 -14.54
C THR A 199 13.84 1.45 -15.07
N TRP A 200 12.99 0.44 -15.20
CA TRP A 200 13.37 -0.85 -15.77
C TRP A 200 13.13 -0.87 -17.27
N LEU A 201 14.22 -0.86 -18.04
CA LEU A 201 14.19 -0.82 -19.50
C LEU A 201 14.50 -2.18 -20.16
N ARG A 202 14.86 -3.18 -19.36
CA ARG A 202 15.29 -4.49 -19.85
C ARG A 202 14.09 -5.37 -20.16
N THR A 203 14.13 -6.03 -21.32
CA THR A 203 13.13 -7.04 -21.72
C THR A 203 13.72 -8.45 -21.78
N ASP A 204 15.02 -8.57 -21.52
CA ASP A 204 15.77 -9.82 -21.51
C ASP A 204 16.07 -10.33 -20.09
N LEU A 205 15.84 -9.51 -19.08
CA LEU A 205 16.05 -9.83 -17.66
C LEU A 205 14.86 -9.34 -16.83
N TRP A 206 14.66 -9.98 -15.68
CA TRP A 206 13.81 -9.49 -14.60
C TRP A 206 14.65 -8.72 -13.58
N PRO A 207 14.11 -7.74 -12.86
CA PRO A 207 14.83 -7.15 -11.74
C PRO A 207 15.10 -8.22 -10.68
N SER A 208 16.29 -8.18 -10.09
CA SER A 208 16.66 -9.08 -8.99
C SER A 208 15.96 -8.72 -7.68
N ALA A 209 15.71 -7.42 -7.49
CA ALA A 209 14.93 -6.90 -6.38
C ALA A 209 14.17 -5.63 -6.77
N ILE A 210 13.11 -5.35 -6.02
CA ILE A 210 12.32 -4.12 -6.13
C ILE A 210 12.38 -3.42 -4.80
N ARG A 211 12.61 -2.10 -4.83
CA ARG A 211 12.57 -1.22 -3.67
C ARG A 211 11.43 -0.23 -3.80
N ILE A 212 10.67 -0.11 -2.73
CA ILE A 212 9.60 0.87 -2.57
C ILE A 212 9.96 1.77 -1.41
N GLU A 213 10.06 3.06 -1.67
CA GLU A 213 10.35 4.09 -0.67
C GLU A 213 9.11 4.96 -0.48
N LEU A 214 8.67 5.10 0.77
CA LEU A 214 7.52 5.91 1.15
C LEU A 214 7.94 6.90 2.21
N THR A 215 7.72 8.18 1.97
CA THR A 215 7.98 9.27 2.93
C THR A 215 6.64 9.89 3.33
N PRO A 216 6.24 9.88 4.59
CA PRO A 216 5.01 10.50 5.04
C PRO A 216 5.06 12.03 4.90
N LEU A 217 3.90 12.65 4.72
CA LEU A 217 3.76 14.10 4.60
C LEU A 217 4.03 14.84 5.91
N GLU A 218 3.73 14.21 7.03
CA GLU A 218 3.93 14.76 8.38
C GLU A 218 4.96 13.93 9.12
N ASP A 219 5.98 14.60 9.65
CA ASP A 219 6.99 13.99 10.51
C ASP A 219 6.44 13.89 11.95
N ASP A 220 5.39 13.14 12.13
CA ASP A 220 4.83 12.81 13.42
C ASP A 220 5.37 11.45 13.87
N ARG A 221 6.20 11.44 14.92
CA ARG A 221 6.77 10.21 15.51
C ARG A 221 5.72 9.19 15.96
N SER A 222 4.48 9.60 16.07
CA SER A 222 3.34 8.73 16.38
C SER A 222 2.71 8.09 15.13
N ARG A 223 3.14 8.49 13.92
CA ARG A 223 2.63 8.02 12.63
C ARG A 223 3.70 7.29 11.84
N VAL A 224 3.38 7.01 10.58
CA VAL A 224 4.25 6.28 9.66
C VAL A 224 5.66 6.88 9.64
N GLN A 225 6.63 6.10 10.05
CA GLN A 225 8.04 6.40 9.79
C GLN A 225 8.33 6.27 8.30
N PRO A 226 9.35 6.96 7.74
CA PRO A 226 9.82 6.67 6.40
C PRO A 226 10.04 5.17 6.23
N LEU A 227 9.41 4.59 5.22
CA LEU A 227 9.44 3.16 4.98
C LEU A 227 10.24 2.86 3.72
N THR A 228 11.21 1.98 3.84
CA THR A 228 11.90 1.37 2.71
C THR A 228 11.65 -0.13 2.73
N LEU A 229 10.87 -0.61 1.76
CA LEU A 229 10.66 -2.04 1.52
C LEU A 229 11.57 -2.47 0.37
N THR A 230 12.39 -3.49 0.58
CA THR A 230 13.15 -4.14 -0.49
C THR A 230 12.80 -5.61 -0.53
N THR A 231 12.26 -6.06 -1.65
CA THR A 231 11.89 -7.47 -1.87
C THR A 231 12.68 -8.05 -3.03
N ARG A 232 13.38 -9.17 -2.79
CA ARG A 232 14.04 -9.94 -3.85
C ARG A 232 13.01 -10.73 -4.62
N LEU A 233 13.15 -10.73 -5.95
CA LEU A 233 12.32 -11.55 -6.81
C LEU A 233 12.99 -12.92 -7.02
N HIS A 234 12.30 -13.97 -6.63
CA HIS A 234 12.78 -15.34 -6.82
C HIS A 234 12.29 -15.88 -8.17
N VAL A 235 12.93 -15.44 -9.25
CA VAL A 235 12.60 -15.86 -10.61
C VAL A 235 13.69 -16.77 -11.13
N THR A 236 13.33 -18.01 -11.43
CA THR A 236 14.26 -19.01 -11.98
C THR A 236 14.27 -19.02 -13.51
N LYS A 237 13.24 -18.48 -14.15
CA LYS A 237 13.11 -18.46 -15.62
C LYS A 237 13.46 -17.08 -16.18
N MET A 238 14.29 -17.08 -17.22
CA MET A 238 14.59 -15.86 -17.98
C MET A 238 13.39 -15.45 -18.85
N PRO A 239 13.23 -14.13 -19.15
CA PRO A 239 12.12 -13.65 -19.96
C PRO A 239 11.98 -14.29 -21.34
N ASN A 240 13.09 -14.75 -21.92
CA ASN A 240 13.15 -15.32 -23.27
C ASN A 240 13.00 -16.84 -23.30
N GLU A 241 12.96 -17.52 -22.14
CA GLU A 241 12.76 -18.97 -22.09
C GLU A 241 11.30 -19.33 -22.40
N PRO A 242 11.06 -20.33 -23.26
CA PRO A 242 9.72 -20.82 -23.54
C PRO A 242 9.09 -21.38 -22.25
N PHE A 243 7.81 -21.08 -22.03
CA PHE A 243 7.04 -21.76 -21.00
C PHE A 243 6.63 -23.13 -21.56
N GLU A 244 7.19 -24.20 -21.02
CA GLU A 244 6.64 -25.52 -21.16
C GLU A 244 5.41 -25.65 -20.26
N TYR A 245 4.27 -25.92 -20.88
CA TYR A 245 3.00 -26.20 -20.19
C TYR A 245 2.87 -27.71 -19.97
#